data_0740e3d4ae2de623e3b23a4cd8b5b5c1
#
_entry.id   0740e3d4ae2de623e3b23a4cd8b5b5c1
#
_cell.length_a   1.000
_cell.length_b   1.000
_cell.length_c   1.000
_cell.angle_alpha   90.00
_cell.angle_beta   90.00
_cell.angle_gamma   90.00
#
_symmetry.space_group_name_H-M   'P 1'
#
loop_
_entity.id
_entity.type
_entity.pdbx_description
1 polymer ?
#
loop_
_entity_poly.entity_id
_entity_poly.type
_entity_poly.pdbx_seq_one_letter_code
_entity_poly.pdbx_strand_id
1 'polypeptide(L)'
;MNKQMSVEDNGYRQSMGQLLMLYTQVDRLIMEICAQRLPEAPDEDAELSLAKQVGDECRHVSIQQQWMRKCGTDPAPLITSEQEQLIREHFQSLPWIDFLADLYICVEALGSDAVEHIVPLADPGTRESLRIPLADELNHVAFGVSRLRKELARLPQADRQAFLEQLPARIESLANAFHSFGIPVRQMFEAVGADYDRICQLLEERQKELIAELAFGMQPPQPARVAADVSA
;
A
#
# COMPACT_ATOMS: atom_id res chain seq x y z
N MET A 1 -8.62 3.95 31.59
CA MET A 1 -7.15 4.09 31.69
C MET A 1 -6.53 2.97 30.90
N ASN A 2 -6.18 3.19 29.65
CA ASN A 2 -5.48 2.17 28.84
C ASN A 2 -4.06 2.01 29.40
N LYS A 3 -3.74 0.82 29.87
CA LYS A 3 -2.39 0.47 30.29
C LYS A 3 -1.52 0.49 29.02
N GLN A 4 -0.65 1.49 28.91
CA GLN A 4 0.29 1.58 27.79
C GLN A 4 1.15 0.31 27.83
N MET A 5 1.01 -0.55 26.82
CA MET A 5 1.82 -1.74 26.67
C MET A 5 3.27 -1.31 26.42
N SER A 6 4.23 -2.03 26.96
CA SER A 6 5.65 -1.67 26.90
C SER A 6 6.49 -2.80 26.37
N VAL A 7 7.68 -2.48 25.86
CA VAL A 7 8.70 -3.46 25.39
C VAL A 7 9.10 -4.45 26.51
N GLU A 8 8.81 -4.16 27.77
CA GLU A 8 9.04 -5.07 28.91
C GLU A 8 8.00 -6.20 28.97
N ASP A 9 6.82 -5.99 28.33
CA ASP A 9 5.80 -7.02 28.21
C ASP A 9 6.16 -8.00 27.07
N ASN A 10 6.40 -9.27 27.43
CA ASN A 10 6.80 -10.30 26.47
C ASN A 10 5.72 -10.58 25.42
N GLY A 11 4.43 -10.50 25.80
CA GLY A 11 3.32 -10.66 24.88
C GLY A 11 3.28 -9.55 23.83
N TYR A 12 3.43 -8.30 24.26
CA TYR A 12 3.50 -7.15 23.37
C TYR A 12 4.66 -7.26 22.38
N ARG A 13 5.87 -7.57 22.85
CA ARG A 13 7.05 -7.73 21.98
C ARG A 13 6.85 -8.79 20.91
N GLN A 14 6.27 -9.92 21.30
CA GLN A 14 6.01 -11.01 20.36
C GLN A 14 5.01 -10.58 19.28
N SER A 15 3.90 -9.97 19.68
CA SER A 15 2.85 -9.53 18.74
C SER A 15 3.31 -8.40 17.84
N MET A 16 3.98 -7.39 18.40
CA MET A 16 4.53 -6.29 17.61
C MET A 16 5.66 -6.78 16.68
N GLY A 17 6.48 -7.74 17.15
CA GLY A 17 7.50 -8.38 16.33
C GLY A 17 6.90 -9.11 15.11
N GLN A 18 5.77 -9.80 15.27
CA GLN A 18 5.07 -10.45 14.16
C GLN A 18 4.54 -9.44 13.14
N LEU A 19 3.94 -8.32 13.59
CA LEU A 19 3.50 -7.25 12.69
C LEU A 19 4.66 -6.65 11.91
N LEU A 20 5.78 -6.34 12.59
CA LEU A 20 6.97 -5.82 11.93
C LEU A 20 7.61 -6.84 10.98
N MET A 21 7.54 -8.13 11.27
CA MET A 21 8.01 -9.17 10.36
C MET A 21 7.15 -9.21 9.09
N LEU A 22 5.82 -9.15 9.21
CA LEU A 22 4.93 -9.10 8.06
C LEU A 22 5.25 -7.87 7.20
N TYR A 23 5.36 -6.70 7.83
CA TYR A 23 5.69 -5.44 7.16
C TYR A 23 7.04 -5.54 6.45
N THR A 24 8.07 -6.05 7.15
CA THR A 24 9.41 -6.29 6.54
C THR A 24 9.37 -7.22 5.33
N GLN A 25 8.53 -8.26 5.35
CA GLN A 25 8.37 -9.16 4.19
C GLN A 25 7.67 -8.48 3.03
N VAL A 26 6.66 -7.65 3.31
CA VAL A 26 5.96 -6.86 2.28
C VAL A 26 6.91 -5.86 1.65
N ASP A 27 7.65 -5.06 2.43
CA ASP A 27 8.62 -4.09 1.92
C ASP A 27 9.68 -4.77 1.04
N ARG A 28 10.18 -5.95 1.47
CA ARG A 28 11.13 -6.70 0.65
C ARG A 28 10.52 -7.16 -0.67
N LEU A 29 9.27 -7.60 -0.67
CA LEU A 29 8.56 -7.99 -1.90
C LEU A 29 8.36 -6.77 -2.81
N ILE A 30 7.96 -5.62 -2.27
CA ILE A 30 7.81 -4.38 -3.03
C ILE A 30 9.14 -3.96 -3.65
N MET A 31 10.23 -4.02 -2.89
CA MET A 31 11.59 -3.77 -3.40
C MET A 31 11.91 -4.65 -4.62
N GLU A 32 11.69 -5.97 -4.50
CA GLU A 32 11.96 -6.94 -5.57
C GLU A 32 11.05 -6.71 -6.79
N ILE A 33 9.75 -6.45 -6.56
CA ILE A 33 8.76 -6.16 -7.60
C ILE A 33 9.14 -4.88 -8.35
N CYS A 34 9.44 -3.78 -7.65
CA CYS A 34 9.86 -2.52 -8.26
C CYS A 34 11.14 -2.69 -9.07
N ALA A 35 12.14 -3.43 -8.54
CA ALA A 35 13.39 -3.71 -9.25
C ALA A 35 13.15 -4.50 -10.56
N GLN A 36 12.25 -5.47 -10.55
CA GLN A 36 11.89 -6.25 -11.74
C GLN A 36 11.16 -5.42 -12.80
N ARG A 37 10.39 -4.42 -12.37
CA ARG A 37 9.59 -3.55 -13.27
C ARG A 37 10.38 -2.35 -13.83
N LEU A 38 11.57 -2.06 -13.30
CA LEU A 38 12.42 -0.96 -13.79
C LEU A 38 12.64 -0.96 -15.31
N PRO A 39 13.02 -2.09 -15.95
CA PRO A 39 13.25 -2.11 -17.39
C PRO A 39 12.00 -1.89 -18.26
N GLU A 40 10.81 -1.98 -17.65
CA GLU A 40 9.51 -1.82 -18.31
C GLU A 40 8.90 -0.44 -18.06
N ALA A 41 9.58 0.42 -17.31
CA ALA A 41 9.12 1.78 -17.04
C ALA A 41 8.93 2.55 -18.36
N PRO A 42 7.75 3.20 -18.57
CA PRO A 42 7.44 3.79 -19.86
C PRO A 42 8.17 5.11 -20.16
N ASP A 43 8.81 5.71 -19.15
CA ASP A 43 9.63 6.91 -19.28
C ASP A 43 10.61 7.03 -18.09
N GLU A 44 11.60 7.92 -18.22
CA GLU A 44 12.66 8.17 -17.23
C GLU A 44 12.11 8.56 -15.86
N ASP A 45 11.02 9.34 -15.81
CA ASP A 45 10.38 9.74 -14.54
C ASP A 45 9.85 8.54 -13.77
N ALA A 46 9.20 7.58 -14.44
CA ALA A 46 8.76 6.33 -13.85
C ALA A 46 9.94 5.43 -13.43
N GLU A 47 10.98 5.34 -14.26
CA GLU A 47 12.18 4.56 -13.97
C GLU A 47 12.89 5.07 -12.71
N LEU A 48 13.13 6.39 -12.62
CA LEU A 48 13.78 7.00 -11.45
C LEU A 48 12.93 6.88 -10.18
N SER A 49 11.61 6.97 -10.30
CA SER A 49 10.70 6.80 -9.16
C SER A 49 10.73 5.38 -8.61
N LEU A 50 10.68 4.36 -9.50
CA LEU A 50 10.83 2.96 -9.08
C LEU A 50 12.21 2.68 -8.48
N ALA A 51 13.28 3.22 -9.08
CA ALA A 51 14.64 3.05 -8.55
C ALA A 51 14.79 3.67 -7.16
N LYS A 52 14.18 4.84 -6.93
CA LYS A 52 14.15 5.47 -5.61
C LYS A 52 13.40 4.59 -4.61
N GLN A 53 12.22 4.09 -4.98
CA GLN A 53 11.43 3.20 -4.12
C GLN A 53 12.20 1.93 -3.74
N VAL A 54 12.91 1.28 -4.66
CA VAL A 54 13.80 0.15 -4.35
C VAL A 54 14.79 0.50 -3.24
N GLY A 55 15.37 1.70 -3.26
CA GLY A 55 16.29 2.18 -2.22
C GLY A 55 15.60 2.45 -0.89
N ASP A 56 14.40 3.02 -0.92
CA ASP A 56 13.61 3.31 0.27
C ASP A 56 13.18 2.00 0.95
N GLU A 57 12.65 1.01 0.22
CA GLU A 57 12.24 -0.29 0.76
C GLU A 57 13.42 -1.08 1.34
N CYS A 58 14.58 -1.04 0.71
CA CYS A 58 15.80 -1.63 1.27
C CYS A 58 16.16 -1.02 2.63
N ARG A 59 15.96 0.30 2.79
CA ARG A 59 16.16 1.01 4.04
C ARG A 59 15.11 0.61 5.08
N HIS A 60 13.84 0.50 4.71
CA HIS A 60 12.73 0.09 5.58
C HIS A 60 13.00 -1.29 6.20
N VAL A 61 13.30 -2.28 5.38
CA VAL A 61 13.70 -3.62 5.81
C VAL A 61 14.84 -3.57 6.83
N SER A 62 15.88 -2.75 6.56
CA SER A 62 17.04 -2.61 7.46
C SER A 62 16.65 -2.01 8.81
N ILE A 63 15.82 -0.96 8.84
CA ILE A 63 15.35 -0.29 10.06
C ILE A 63 14.53 -1.26 10.91
N GLN A 64 13.57 -1.96 10.32
CA GLN A 64 12.67 -2.87 11.01
C GLN A 64 13.42 -4.07 11.59
N GLN A 65 14.34 -4.67 10.83
CA GLN A 65 15.20 -5.75 11.31
C GLN A 65 16.12 -5.32 12.46
N GLN A 66 16.68 -4.10 12.41
CA GLN A 66 17.48 -3.57 13.50
C GLN A 66 16.64 -3.39 14.76
N TRP A 67 15.40 -2.91 14.60
CA TRP A 67 14.49 -2.73 15.72
C TRP A 67 14.08 -4.07 16.34
N MET A 68 13.68 -5.06 15.55
CA MET A 68 13.37 -6.41 16.04
C MET A 68 14.55 -7.00 16.84
N ARG A 69 15.78 -6.88 16.34
CA ARG A 69 16.97 -7.31 17.09
C ARG A 69 17.15 -6.59 18.42
N LYS A 70 16.92 -5.26 18.49
CA LYS A 70 16.97 -4.49 19.74
C LYS A 70 15.93 -4.96 20.75
N CYS A 71 14.73 -5.28 20.28
CA CYS A 71 13.65 -5.80 21.11
C CYS A 71 13.86 -7.26 21.55
N GLY A 72 14.88 -7.94 21.02
CA GLY A 72 15.13 -9.35 21.30
C GLY A 72 14.02 -10.25 20.76
N THR A 73 13.40 -9.87 19.63
CA THR A 73 12.40 -10.66 18.94
C THR A 73 12.95 -11.10 17.58
N ASP A 74 12.67 -12.35 17.23
CA ASP A 74 13.07 -12.96 15.95
C ASP A 74 11.90 -13.84 15.46
N PRO A 75 10.79 -13.20 15.02
CA PRO A 75 9.64 -13.95 14.59
C PRO A 75 9.92 -14.68 13.28
N ALA A 76 9.32 -15.87 13.14
CA ALA A 76 9.39 -16.60 11.88
C ALA A 76 8.68 -15.83 10.76
N PRO A 77 9.13 -15.99 9.51
CA PRO A 77 8.43 -15.45 8.35
C PRO A 77 6.96 -15.90 8.31
N LEU A 78 6.06 -14.98 7.95
CA LEU A 78 4.63 -15.21 7.88
C LEU A 78 4.16 -15.56 6.46
N ILE A 79 4.88 -15.04 5.46
CA ILE A 79 4.68 -15.35 4.05
C ILE A 79 5.70 -16.40 3.67
N THR A 80 5.25 -17.55 3.14
CA THR A 80 6.17 -18.63 2.69
C THR A 80 6.85 -18.27 1.38
N SER A 81 7.95 -18.96 1.06
CA SER A 81 8.67 -18.73 -0.20
C SER A 81 7.80 -18.99 -1.43
N GLU A 82 6.89 -19.98 -1.35
CA GLU A 82 5.92 -20.27 -2.41
C GLU A 82 4.91 -19.13 -2.59
N GLN A 83 4.43 -18.57 -1.49
CA GLN A 83 3.53 -17.41 -1.51
C GLN A 83 4.23 -16.15 -2.02
N GLU A 84 5.47 -15.90 -1.59
CA GLU A 84 6.30 -14.82 -2.12
C GLU A 84 6.49 -14.96 -3.64
N GLN A 85 6.71 -16.19 -4.14
CA GLN A 85 6.84 -16.43 -5.56
C GLN A 85 5.54 -16.13 -6.32
N LEU A 86 4.37 -16.57 -5.80
CA LEU A 86 3.06 -16.26 -6.39
C LEU A 86 2.80 -14.75 -6.47
N ILE A 87 3.17 -14.00 -5.42
CA ILE A 87 3.05 -12.54 -5.42
C ILE A 87 3.93 -11.93 -6.52
N ARG A 88 5.20 -12.32 -6.62
CA ARG A 88 6.11 -11.82 -7.66
C ARG A 88 5.59 -12.11 -9.07
N GLU A 89 5.13 -13.34 -9.31
CA GLU A 89 4.57 -13.74 -10.61
C GLU A 89 3.31 -12.93 -10.97
N HIS A 90 2.44 -12.69 -9.99
CA HIS A 90 1.28 -11.83 -10.18
C HIS A 90 1.70 -10.45 -10.70
N PHE A 91 2.54 -9.73 -9.93
CA PHE A 91 2.97 -8.38 -10.29
C PHE A 91 3.78 -8.32 -11.59
N GLN A 92 4.57 -9.35 -11.89
CA GLN A 92 5.35 -9.42 -13.12
C GLN A 92 4.45 -9.61 -14.36
N SER A 93 3.32 -10.31 -14.22
CA SER A 93 2.39 -10.58 -15.33
C SER A 93 1.49 -9.40 -15.68
N LEU A 94 1.39 -8.38 -14.84
CA LEU A 94 0.43 -7.28 -15.00
C LEU A 94 0.83 -6.31 -16.12
N PRO A 95 -0.13 -5.82 -16.93
CA PRO A 95 0.06 -4.59 -17.70
C PRO A 95 0.44 -3.42 -16.78
N TRP A 96 1.15 -2.42 -17.32
CA TRP A 96 1.67 -1.29 -16.53
C TRP A 96 0.60 -0.58 -15.69
N ILE A 97 -0.56 -0.29 -16.28
CA ILE A 97 -1.66 0.39 -15.58
C ILE A 97 -2.23 -0.45 -14.43
N ASP A 98 -2.31 -1.76 -14.62
CA ASP A 98 -2.78 -2.70 -13.61
C ASP A 98 -1.75 -2.86 -12.49
N PHE A 99 -0.46 -2.88 -12.84
CA PHE A 99 0.65 -2.85 -11.88
C PHE A 99 0.56 -1.63 -10.96
N LEU A 100 0.34 -0.44 -11.54
CA LEU A 100 0.19 0.79 -10.75
C LEU A 100 -1.01 0.71 -9.79
N ALA A 101 -2.14 0.17 -10.23
CA ALA A 101 -3.32 0.04 -9.37
C ALA A 101 -3.08 -0.96 -8.23
N ASP A 102 -2.56 -2.15 -8.53
CA ASP A 102 -2.34 -3.19 -7.52
C ASP A 102 -1.26 -2.77 -6.53
N LEU A 103 -0.13 -2.24 -7.00
CA LEU A 103 0.94 -1.84 -6.10
C LEU A 103 0.56 -0.61 -5.27
N TYR A 104 0.22 0.50 -5.92
CA TYR A 104 0.13 1.79 -5.23
C TYR A 104 -1.22 2.05 -4.57
N ILE A 105 -2.31 1.49 -5.08
CA ILE A 105 -3.63 1.66 -4.46
C ILE A 105 -3.93 0.54 -3.48
N CYS A 106 -3.68 -0.72 -3.88
CA CYS A 106 -4.09 -1.86 -3.05
C CYS A 106 -3.05 -2.19 -1.97
N VAL A 107 -1.75 -2.15 -2.27
CA VAL A 107 -0.69 -2.54 -1.33
C VAL A 107 -0.17 -1.33 -0.56
N GLU A 108 0.39 -0.33 -1.26
CA GLU A 108 1.03 0.83 -0.62
C GLU A 108 0.04 1.68 0.17
N ALA A 109 -1.01 2.21 -0.47
CA ALA A 109 -1.92 3.14 0.20
C ALA A 109 -2.71 2.46 1.33
N LEU A 110 -3.35 1.33 1.07
CA LEU A 110 -4.15 0.66 2.10
C LEU A 110 -3.28 -0.05 3.14
N GLY A 111 -2.09 -0.54 2.76
CA GLY A 111 -1.13 -1.16 3.67
C GLY A 111 -0.54 -0.15 4.65
N SER A 112 -0.06 0.99 4.17
CA SER A 112 0.50 2.05 5.03
C SER A 112 -0.57 2.65 5.95
N ASP A 113 -1.79 2.90 5.46
CA ASP A 113 -2.91 3.36 6.28
C ASP A 113 -3.22 2.36 7.41
N ALA A 114 -3.19 1.05 7.15
CA ALA A 114 -3.36 0.04 8.19
C ALA A 114 -2.25 0.11 9.25
N VAL A 115 -1.00 0.32 8.84
CA VAL A 115 0.16 0.46 9.75
C VAL A 115 0.05 1.76 10.57
N GLU A 116 -0.41 2.87 9.99
CA GLU A 116 -0.60 4.13 10.72
C GLU A 116 -1.55 3.97 11.91
N HIS A 117 -2.55 3.11 11.82
CA HIS A 117 -3.50 2.86 12.92
C HIS A 117 -2.87 2.11 14.12
N ILE A 118 -1.74 1.43 13.94
CA ILE A 118 -1.01 0.82 15.07
C ILE A 118 0.03 1.75 15.69
N VAL A 119 0.46 2.80 15.01
CA VAL A 119 1.47 3.75 15.54
C VAL A 119 1.09 4.33 16.91
N PRO A 120 -0.15 4.78 17.18
CA PRO A 120 -0.54 5.27 18.50
C PRO A 120 -0.45 4.23 19.63
N LEU A 121 -0.55 2.95 19.28
CA LEU A 121 -0.53 1.81 20.21
C LEU A 121 0.89 1.33 20.45
N ALA A 122 1.81 1.63 19.55
CA ALA A 122 3.20 1.20 19.60
C ALA A 122 3.98 1.91 20.72
N ASP A 123 4.98 1.23 21.27
CA ASP A 123 5.96 1.85 22.16
C ASP A 123 6.81 2.91 21.44
N PRO A 124 7.48 3.81 22.20
CA PRO A 124 8.23 4.91 21.58
C PRO A 124 9.28 4.49 20.56
N GLY A 125 9.93 3.35 20.78
CA GLY A 125 10.97 2.86 19.87
C GLY A 125 10.39 2.26 18.60
N THR A 126 9.30 1.51 18.69
CA THR A 126 8.58 1.00 17.51
C THR A 126 8.02 2.16 16.69
N ARG A 127 7.43 3.18 17.31
CA ARG A 127 7.00 4.41 16.61
C ARG A 127 8.14 5.07 15.85
N GLU A 128 9.31 5.20 16.46
CA GLU A 128 10.47 5.79 15.79
C GLU A 128 10.96 4.92 14.61
N SER A 129 10.89 3.59 14.71
CA SER A 129 11.26 2.71 13.59
C SER A 129 10.31 2.79 12.40
N LEU A 130 9.05 3.14 12.63
CA LEU A 130 8.03 3.30 11.58
C LEU A 130 8.01 4.71 10.96
N ARG A 131 8.62 5.71 11.61
CA ARG A 131 8.54 7.11 11.19
C ARG A 131 9.11 7.37 9.79
N ILE A 132 10.25 6.76 9.46
CA ILE A 132 10.87 6.91 8.13
C ILE A 132 10.08 6.14 7.08
N PRO A 133 9.80 4.83 7.26
CA PRO A 133 8.96 4.10 6.32
C PRO A 133 7.66 4.85 5.99
N LEU A 134 6.84 5.17 6.96
CA LEU A 134 5.55 5.85 6.73
C LEU A 134 5.68 7.21 6.03
N ALA A 135 6.77 7.96 6.29
CA ALA A 135 7.02 9.22 5.58
C ALA A 135 7.38 9.00 4.09
N ASP A 136 8.09 7.92 3.79
CA ASP A 136 8.42 7.57 2.40
C ASP A 136 7.21 7.01 1.66
N GLU A 137 6.34 6.22 2.32
CA GLU A 137 5.09 5.69 1.78
C GLU A 137 4.17 6.79 1.23
N LEU A 138 4.09 7.95 1.89
CA LEU A 138 3.34 9.10 1.38
C LEU A 138 3.84 9.54 -0.01
N ASN A 139 5.14 9.46 -0.27
CA ASN A 139 5.73 9.81 -1.56
C ASN A 139 5.46 8.70 -2.60
N HIS A 140 5.53 7.43 -2.20
CA HIS A 140 5.23 6.29 -3.07
C HIS A 140 3.77 6.35 -3.54
N VAL A 141 2.83 6.51 -2.60
CA VAL A 141 1.40 6.65 -2.91
C VAL A 141 1.14 7.86 -3.81
N ALA A 142 1.73 9.02 -3.50
CA ALA A 142 1.56 10.23 -4.32
C ALA A 142 2.08 10.03 -5.76
N PHE A 143 3.22 9.37 -5.93
CA PHE A 143 3.72 8.98 -7.24
C PHE A 143 2.75 8.05 -7.96
N GLY A 144 2.33 6.96 -7.30
CA GLY A 144 1.45 5.94 -7.87
C GLY A 144 0.11 6.51 -8.33
N VAL A 145 -0.56 7.30 -7.47
CA VAL A 145 -1.83 7.98 -7.79
C VAL A 145 -1.65 8.93 -8.96
N SER A 146 -0.61 9.77 -8.93
CA SER A 146 -0.31 10.72 -10.02
C SER A 146 -0.04 9.99 -11.33
N ARG A 147 0.75 8.92 -11.29
CA ARG A 147 1.09 8.13 -12.46
C ARG A 147 -0.12 7.39 -13.02
N LEU A 148 -0.89 6.73 -12.17
CA LEU A 148 -2.11 6.03 -12.59
C LEU A 148 -3.10 7.00 -13.25
N ARG A 149 -3.27 8.21 -12.71
CA ARG A 149 -4.11 9.26 -13.34
C ARG A 149 -3.59 9.63 -14.74
N LYS A 150 -2.28 9.76 -14.91
CA LYS A 150 -1.65 10.07 -16.20
C LYS A 150 -1.92 8.97 -17.23
N GLU A 151 -1.82 7.69 -16.81
CA GLU A 151 -2.12 6.56 -17.71
C GLU A 151 -3.62 6.46 -18.02
N LEU A 152 -4.48 6.61 -17.03
CA LEU A 152 -5.94 6.63 -17.22
C LEU A 152 -6.37 7.76 -18.18
N ALA A 153 -5.74 8.93 -18.11
CA ALA A 153 -6.05 10.04 -19.01
C ALA A 153 -5.73 9.75 -20.49
N ARG A 154 -4.87 8.79 -20.77
CA ARG A 154 -4.53 8.36 -22.16
C ARG A 154 -5.54 7.38 -22.74
N LEU A 155 -6.35 6.74 -21.89
CA LEU A 155 -7.37 5.80 -22.33
C LEU A 155 -8.59 6.50 -22.92
N PRO A 156 -9.30 5.87 -23.88
CA PRO A 156 -10.66 6.26 -24.24
C PRO A 156 -11.56 6.38 -23.01
N GLN A 157 -12.51 7.31 -23.05
CA GLN A 157 -13.40 7.57 -21.91
C GLN A 157 -14.11 6.31 -21.40
N ALA A 158 -14.59 5.45 -22.31
CA ALA A 158 -15.30 4.21 -21.95
C ALA A 158 -14.37 3.23 -21.21
N ASP A 159 -13.12 3.06 -21.68
CA ASP A 159 -12.14 2.14 -21.07
C ASP A 159 -11.72 2.64 -19.69
N ARG A 160 -11.50 3.94 -19.57
CA ARG A 160 -11.19 4.59 -18.29
C ARG A 160 -12.31 4.42 -17.27
N GLN A 161 -13.55 4.63 -17.70
CA GLN A 161 -14.72 4.44 -16.84
C GLN A 161 -14.83 2.97 -16.38
N ALA A 162 -14.69 2.03 -17.31
CA ALA A 162 -14.70 0.60 -17.00
C ALA A 162 -13.58 0.21 -16.02
N PHE A 163 -12.38 0.78 -16.16
CA PHE A 163 -11.28 0.53 -15.23
C PHE A 163 -11.62 1.00 -13.80
N LEU A 164 -12.13 2.22 -13.65
CA LEU A 164 -12.51 2.77 -12.35
C LEU A 164 -13.66 2.00 -11.70
N GLU A 165 -14.64 1.54 -12.48
CA GLU A 165 -15.76 0.71 -12.00
C GLU A 165 -15.29 -0.67 -11.52
N GLN A 166 -14.23 -1.22 -12.11
CA GLN A 166 -13.67 -2.52 -11.74
C GLN A 166 -12.70 -2.44 -10.54
N LEU A 167 -12.18 -1.27 -10.22
CA LEU A 167 -11.14 -1.11 -9.20
C LEU A 167 -11.56 -1.62 -7.80
N PRO A 168 -12.80 -1.41 -7.30
CA PRO A 168 -13.23 -2.00 -6.03
C PRO A 168 -13.15 -3.53 -6.00
N ALA A 169 -13.64 -4.19 -7.06
CA ALA A 169 -13.58 -5.65 -7.16
C ALA A 169 -12.14 -6.17 -7.27
N ARG A 170 -11.26 -5.42 -7.89
CA ARG A 170 -9.82 -5.72 -7.98
C ARG A 170 -9.16 -5.68 -6.59
N ILE A 171 -9.43 -4.63 -5.81
CA ILE A 171 -8.94 -4.49 -4.44
C ILE A 171 -9.43 -5.66 -3.58
N GLU A 172 -10.73 -5.98 -3.65
CA GLU A 172 -11.30 -7.11 -2.93
C GLU A 172 -10.65 -8.45 -3.33
N SER A 173 -10.42 -8.66 -4.62
CA SER A 173 -9.76 -9.87 -5.13
C SER A 173 -8.35 -10.02 -4.57
N LEU A 174 -7.57 -8.95 -4.55
CA LEU A 174 -6.21 -8.96 -4.01
C LEU A 174 -6.21 -9.21 -2.49
N ALA A 175 -7.11 -8.55 -1.76
CA ALA A 175 -7.28 -8.78 -0.33
C ALA A 175 -7.66 -10.23 -0.01
N ASN A 176 -8.57 -10.83 -0.79
CA ASN A 176 -8.97 -12.23 -0.65
C ASN A 176 -7.82 -13.18 -0.96
N ALA A 177 -6.96 -12.87 -1.94
CA ALA A 177 -5.76 -13.65 -2.21
C ALA A 177 -4.80 -13.65 -1.00
N PHE A 178 -4.56 -12.49 -0.38
CA PHE A 178 -3.79 -12.39 0.86
C PHE A 178 -4.43 -13.15 2.04
N HIS A 179 -5.74 -13.06 2.21
CA HIS A 179 -6.45 -13.84 3.22
C HIS A 179 -6.29 -15.36 3.02
N SER A 180 -6.23 -15.82 1.76
CA SER A 180 -6.03 -17.25 1.45
C SER A 180 -4.68 -17.79 1.89
N PHE A 181 -3.70 -16.92 2.17
CA PHE A 181 -2.40 -17.32 2.72
C PHE A 181 -2.46 -17.76 4.18
N GLY A 182 -3.59 -17.55 4.86
CA GLY A 182 -3.78 -17.99 6.24
C GLY A 182 -3.01 -17.16 7.27
N ILE A 183 -2.53 -15.97 6.91
CA ILE A 183 -1.87 -15.05 7.83
C ILE A 183 -2.93 -14.54 8.83
N PRO A 184 -2.71 -14.68 10.15
CA PRO A 184 -3.71 -14.33 11.16
C PRO A 184 -3.73 -12.81 11.44
N VAL A 185 -3.92 -11.98 10.39
CA VAL A 185 -3.81 -10.51 10.45
C VAL A 185 -4.69 -9.93 11.55
N ARG A 186 -5.97 -10.32 11.62
CA ARG A 186 -6.88 -9.87 12.69
C ARG A 186 -6.29 -10.11 14.08
N GLN A 187 -5.83 -11.33 14.36
CA GLN A 187 -5.29 -11.68 15.67
C GLN A 187 -4.03 -10.88 15.98
N MET A 188 -3.20 -10.59 14.99
CA MET A 188 -1.97 -9.80 15.16
C MET A 188 -2.30 -8.35 15.53
N PHE A 189 -3.27 -7.73 14.87
CA PHE A 189 -3.71 -6.36 15.17
C PHE A 189 -4.39 -6.27 16.54
N GLU A 190 -5.31 -7.19 16.84
CA GLU A 190 -5.99 -7.24 18.15
C GLU A 190 -5.01 -7.51 19.30
N ALA A 191 -3.96 -8.31 19.07
CA ALA A 191 -2.95 -8.62 20.09
C ALA A 191 -2.09 -7.41 20.50
N VAL A 192 -1.98 -6.38 19.66
CA VAL A 192 -1.35 -5.10 20.01
C VAL A 192 -2.37 -4.05 20.47
N GLY A 193 -3.64 -4.44 20.61
CA GLY A 193 -4.70 -3.58 21.13
C GLY A 193 -5.43 -2.75 20.07
N ALA A 194 -5.26 -3.07 18.80
CA ALA A 194 -5.97 -2.40 17.72
C ALA A 194 -7.42 -2.93 17.57
N ASP A 195 -8.34 -2.04 17.23
CA ASP A 195 -9.70 -2.40 16.81
C ASP A 195 -9.69 -2.74 15.32
N TYR A 196 -9.54 -4.02 15.01
CA TYR A 196 -9.41 -4.48 13.62
C TYR A 196 -10.65 -4.16 12.77
N ASP A 197 -11.86 -4.29 13.33
CA ASP A 197 -13.08 -3.98 12.59
C ASP A 197 -13.17 -2.48 12.26
N ARG A 198 -12.72 -1.63 13.18
CA ARG A 198 -12.63 -0.19 12.92
C ARG A 198 -11.59 0.14 11.85
N ILE A 199 -10.45 -0.53 11.87
CA ILE A 199 -9.42 -0.37 10.82
C ILE A 199 -10.00 -0.76 9.46
N CYS A 200 -10.67 -1.90 9.33
CA CYS A 200 -11.30 -2.31 8.08
C CYS A 200 -12.28 -1.25 7.55
N GLN A 201 -13.14 -0.67 8.42
CA GLN A 201 -14.05 0.41 8.03
C GLN A 201 -13.31 1.64 7.49
N LEU A 202 -12.22 2.05 8.16
CA LEU A 202 -11.41 3.19 7.72
C LEU A 202 -10.71 2.92 6.38
N LEU A 203 -10.23 1.71 6.16
CA LEU A 203 -9.66 1.31 4.87
C LEU A 203 -10.71 1.29 3.75
N GLU A 204 -11.95 0.90 4.02
CA GLU A 204 -13.04 0.99 3.06
C GLU A 204 -13.41 2.46 2.72
N GLU A 205 -13.39 3.35 3.70
CA GLU A 205 -13.57 4.79 3.50
C GLU A 205 -12.42 5.35 2.65
N ARG A 206 -11.19 5.01 2.99
CA ARG A 206 -9.98 5.41 2.25
C ARG A 206 -9.98 4.91 0.81
N GLN A 207 -10.38 3.68 0.58
CA GLN A 207 -10.55 3.12 -0.77
C GLN A 207 -11.49 3.99 -1.63
N LYS A 208 -12.63 4.40 -1.07
CA LYS A 208 -13.60 5.26 -1.78
C LYS A 208 -12.99 6.63 -2.11
N GLU A 209 -12.23 7.21 -1.17
CA GLU A 209 -11.53 8.48 -1.38
C GLU A 209 -10.49 8.38 -2.50
N LEU A 210 -9.65 7.33 -2.51
CA LEU A 210 -8.64 7.10 -3.54
C LEU A 210 -9.27 6.94 -4.93
N ILE A 211 -10.36 6.18 -5.04
CA ILE A 211 -11.10 6.01 -6.29
C ILE A 211 -11.70 7.35 -6.76
N ALA A 212 -12.28 8.11 -5.85
CA ALA A 212 -12.81 9.45 -6.16
C ALA A 212 -11.69 10.41 -6.59
N GLU A 213 -10.54 10.35 -5.96
CA GLU A 213 -9.36 11.12 -6.33
C GLU A 213 -8.87 10.76 -7.74
N LEU A 214 -8.81 9.48 -8.08
CA LEU A 214 -8.45 9.03 -9.42
C LEU A 214 -9.45 9.52 -10.49
N ALA A 215 -10.74 9.59 -10.15
CA ALA A 215 -11.79 10.09 -11.03
C ALA A 215 -11.82 11.63 -11.12
N PHE A 216 -11.30 12.35 -10.12
CA PHE A 216 -11.32 13.81 -10.07
C PHE A 216 -10.44 14.43 -11.17
N GLY A 217 -10.98 15.43 -11.88
CA GLY A 217 -10.29 16.06 -13.03
C GLY A 217 -10.42 15.30 -14.35
N MET A 218 -11.09 14.15 -14.34
CA MET A 218 -11.41 13.37 -15.56
C MET A 218 -12.80 13.67 -16.11
N GLN A 219 -13.46 14.75 -15.67
CA GLN A 219 -14.71 15.19 -16.27
C GLN A 219 -14.51 15.48 -17.76
N PRO A 220 -15.43 15.05 -18.65
CA PRO A 220 -15.37 15.41 -20.04
C PRO A 220 -15.39 16.95 -20.16
N PRO A 221 -14.66 17.53 -21.14
CA PRO A 221 -14.77 18.94 -21.39
C PRO A 221 -16.26 19.27 -21.53
N GLN A 222 -16.76 20.23 -20.75
CA GLN A 222 -18.13 20.69 -20.91
C GLN A 222 -18.31 21.08 -22.36
N PRO A 223 -19.39 20.66 -23.05
CA PRO A 223 -19.63 21.09 -24.41
C PRO A 223 -19.61 22.61 -24.41
N ALA A 224 -18.82 23.18 -25.31
CA ALA A 224 -18.72 24.62 -25.45
C ALA A 224 -20.15 25.16 -25.52
N ARG A 225 -20.52 26.05 -24.59
CA ARG A 225 -21.81 26.74 -24.65
C ARG A 225 -21.83 27.41 -26.01
N VAL A 226 -22.62 26.89 -26.93
CA VAL A 226 -22.96 27.56 -28.16
C VAL A 226 -23.58 28.88 -27.72
N ALA A 227 -22.87 29.98 -27.95
CA ALA A 227 -23.40 31.29 -27.72
C ALA A 227 -24.66 31.37 -28.62
N ALA A 228 -25.82 31.42 -27.97
CA ALA A 228 -27.03 31.71 -28.65
C ALA A 228 -26.89 33.12 -29.23
N ASP A 229 -26.76 33.15 -30.54
CA ASP A 229 -26.80 34.39 -31.34
C ASP A 229 -28.15 35.07 -31.04
N VAL A 230 -28.10 36.13 -30.28
CA VAL A 230 -29.24 37.00 -30.08
C VAL A 230 -29.12 38.04 -31.20
N SER A 231 -29.64 37.66 -32.35
CA SER A 231 -29.96 38.63 -33.42
C SER A 231 -31.44 39.02 -33.27
N ALA A 232 -31.71 40.21 -32.79
CA ALA A 232 -32.89 40.98 -33.09
C ALA A 232 -32.66 42.46 -32.81
#